data_7039572f49bb80245a021f0948f1ff29
#
_entry.id   7039572f49bb80245a021f0948f1ff29
#
_cell.length_a   1.000
_cell.length_b   1.000
_cell.length_c   1.000
_cell.angle_alpha   90.00
_cell.angle_beta   90.00
_cell.angle_gamma   90.00
#
_symmetry.space_group_name_H-M   'P 1'
#
loop_
_entity.id
_entity.type
_entity.pdbx_description
1 polymer ?
#
loop_
_entity_poly.entity_id
_entity_poly.type
_entity_poly.pdbx_seq_one_letter_code
_entity_poly.pdbx_strand_id
1 'polypeptide(L)'
;MAEHIKKPDWLKIRLRGNEHFTQTKRIVESHCLHTICTSGKCPNMGECWSRGTATFMIGGDICTRSCRFCNTLTGKPLPLDPKEPENVAESIRLMQLKHAVVTSVDRDDLPDLGASHWAATIRAIKQVNPETTLEVLIPDFQGKLELVDQVIDAAPEIISHNMETIRRITPLVRSAARYEVSLSVLQHIASRNIVAKTGIMVGLGETEEEVCELMDDVLAVGVSVLTIGQYLQPSRKNIPVSAYIPVSYTHLRAHETGAY
;
A
#
# COMPACT_ATOMS: atom_id res chain seq x y z
N MET A 1 -14.31 7.13 -26.97
CA MET A 1 -13.22 6.18 -26.58
C MET A 1 -12.09 7.06 -26.09
N ALA A 2 -11.63 6.88 -24.83
CA ALA A 2 -10.49 7.64 -24.32
C ALA A 2 -9.25 7.27 -25.17
N GLU A 3 -8.55 8.30 -25.66
CA GLU A 3 -7.35 8.12 -26.47
C GLU A 3 -6.28 7.47 -25.57
N HIS A 4 -5.66 6.39 -26.02
CA HIS A 4 -4.65 5.68 -25.24
C HIS A 4 -3.34 6.48 -25.29
N ILE A 5 -3.02 7.19 -24.20
CA ILE A 5 -1.78 7.94 -24.07
C ILE A 5 -0.59 6.95 -24.05
N LYS A 6 0.34 7.15 -24.99
CA LYS A 6 1.55 6.31 -25.09
C LYS A 6 2.44 6.50 -23.86
N LYS A 7 2.85 5.39 -23.23
CA LYS A 7 3.79 5.40 -22.11
C LYS A 7 5.14 6.00 -22.54
N PRO A 8 5.63 7.06 -21.88
CA PRO A 8 6.91 7.69 -22.21
C PRO A 8 8.11 6.77 -21.92
N ASP A 9 9.24 7.04 -22.57
CA ASP A 9 10.43 6.17 -22.48
C ASP A 9 11.03 6.11 -21.08
N TRP A 10 10.95 7.19 -20.30
CA TRP A 10 11.46 7.24 -18.93
C TRP A 10 10.67 6.37 -17.95
N LEU A 11 9.45 5.94 -18.29
CA LEU A 11 8.64 4.97 -17.52
C LEU A 11 8.84 3.52 -17.97
N LYS A 12 9.69 3.25 -18.98
CA LYS A 12 9.96 1.90 -19.44
C LYS A 12 10.95 1.22 -18.51
N ILE A 13 10.54 0.13 -17.89
CA ILE A 13 11.37 -0.68 -17.00
C ILE A 13 11.97 -1.83 -17.78
N ARG A 14 13.27 -2.09 -17.60
CA ARG A 14 13.93 -3.29 -18.12
C ARG A 14 13.69 -4.42 -17.13
N LEU A 15 13.02 -5.48 -17.57
CA LEU A 15 12.89 -6.70 -16.79
C LEU A 15 14.29 -7.34 -16.66
N ARG A 16 14.87 -7.31 -15.48
CA ARG A 16 16.10 -8.03 -15.13
C ARG A 16 15.75 -8.99 -14.01
N GLY A 17 15.85 -10.29 -14.27
CA GLY A 17 15.84 -11.32 -13.23
C GLY A 17 17.28 -11.69 -12.88
N ASN A 18 17.53 -11.93 -11.58
CA ASN A 18 18.80 -12.47 -11.08
C ASN A 18 18.50 -13.62 -10.10
N GLU A 19 19.53 -14.16 -9.44
CA GLU A 19 19.36 -15.24 -8.45
C GLU A 19 18.44 -14.84 -7.29
N HIS A 20 18.54 -13.59 -6.79
CA HIS A 20 17.67 -13.07 -5.73
C HIS A 20 16.20 -13.03 -6.15
N PHE A 21 15.89 -12.66 -7.40
CA PHE A 21 14.54 -12.74 -7.92
C PHE A 21 13.97 -14.15 -7.82
N THR A 22 14.78 -15.14 -8.26
CA THR A 22 14.38 -16.56 -8.24
C THR A 22 14.19 -17.06 -6.80
N GLN A 23 15.08 -16.67 -5.88
CA GLN A 23 14.97 -17.00 -4.46
C GLN A 23 13.73 -16.38 -3.82
N THR A 24 13.49 -15.09 -4.00
CA THR A 24 12.29 -14.39 -3.52
C THR A 24 11.02 -15.07 -4.02
N LYS A 25 10.98 -15.40 -5.31
CA LYS A 25 9.84 -16.12 -5.91
C LYS A 25 9.61 -17.47 -5.24
N ARG A 26 10.65 -18.28 -5.03
CA ARG A 26 10.56 -19.59 -4.36
C ARG A 26 10.01 -19.46 -2.93
N ILE A 27 10.49 -18.49 -2.15
CA ILE A 27 10.02 -18.27 -0.78
C ILE A 27 8.53 -17.94 -0.78
N VAL A 28 8.10 -16.99 -1.61
CA VAL A 28 6.69 -16.58 -1.71
C VAL A 28 5.79 -17.77 -2.09
N GLU A 29 6.20 -18.57 -3.09
CA GLU A 29 5.44 -19.72 -3.58
C GLU A 29 5.41 -20.88 -2.57
N SER A 30 6.53 -21.19 -1.91
CA SER A 30 6.63 -22.32 -0.96
C SER A 30 5.82 -22.11 0.31
N HIS A 31 5.54 -20.86 0.71
CA HIS A 31 4.73 -20.52 1.86
C HIS A 31 3.29 -20.13 1.51
N CYS A 32 2.87 -20.34 0.27
CA CYS A 32 1.53 -19.99 -0.24
C CYS A 32 1.14 -18.53 0.04
N LEU A 33 2.12 -17.60 -0.02
CA LEU A 33 1.91 -16.20 0.29
C LEU A 33 1.42 -15.40 -0.89
N HIS A 34 0.58 -14.42 -0.60
CA HIS A 34 0.18 -13.42 -1.56
C HIS A 34 1.10 -12.20 -1.49
N THR A 35 1.34 -11.55 -2.62
CA THR A 35 2.07 -10.28 -2.67
C THR A 35 1.31 -9.29 -3.54
N ILE A 36 1.31 -8.02 -3.12
CA ILE A 36 0.75 -6.96 -3.96
C ILE A 36 1.57 -6.78 -5.26
N CYS A 37 2.82 -7.23 -5.25
CA CYS A 37 3.68 -7.22 -6.43
C CYS A 37 3.09 -8.03 -7.59
N THR A 38 2.52 -9.21 -7.29
CA THR A 38 1.84 -10.08 -8.28
C THR A 38 0.40 -9.65 -8.50
N SER A 39 -0.41 -9.53 -7.45
CA SER A 39 -1.83 -9.20 -7.54
C SER A 39 -2.07 -7.82 -8.16
N GLY A 40 -1.25 -6.82 -7.79
CA GLY A 40 -1.30 -5.47 -8.34
C GLY A 40 -0.64 -5.30 -9.70
N LYS A 41 0.03 -6.33 -10.25
CA LYS A 41 0.86 -6.24 -11.47
C LYS A 41 1.89 -5.11 -11.36
N CYS A 42 2.59 -5.05 -10.23
CA CYS A 42 3.53 -3.99 -9.94
C CYS A 42 4.66 -3.94 -10.98
N PRO A 43 4.88 -2.80 -11.65
CA PRO A 43 5.93 -2.68 -12.66
C PRO A 43 7.33 -2.80 -12.06
N ASN A 44 7.50 -2.51 -10.77
CA ASN A 44 8.79 -2.55 -10.08
C ASN A 44 9.13 -3.94 -9.52
N MET A 45 8.25 -4.94 -9.67
CA MET A 45 8.44 -6.29 -9.11
C MET A 45 9.81 -6.89 -9.48
N GLY A 46 10.21 -6.78 -10.74
CA GLY A 46 11.50 -7.31 -11.21
C GLY A 46 12.70 -6.70 -10.50
N GLU A 47 12.67 -5.40 -10.24
CA GLU A 47 13.74 -4.69 -9.52
C GLU A 47 13.71 -5.01 -8.02
N CYS A 48 12.54 -4.90 -7.38
CA CYS A 48 12.39 -5.16 -5.95
C CYS A 48 12.78 -6.59 -5.59
N TRP A 49 12.26 -7.58 -6.30
CA TRP A 49 12.58 -8.99 -6.05
C TRP A 49 14.05 -9.32 -6.35
N SER A 50 14.65 -8.64 -7.33
CA SER A 50 16.11 -8.77 -7.59
C SER A 50 16.98 -8.17 -6.48
N ARG A 51 16.40 -7.28 -5.66
CA ARG A 51 17.01 -6.74 -4.44
C ARG A 51 16.63 -7.52 -3.17
N GLY A 52 15.89 -8.62 -3.31
CA GLY A 52 15.43 -9.44 -2.20
C GLY A 52 14.29 -8.80 -1.40
N THR A 53 13.53 -7.84 -1.98
CA THR A 53 12.42 -7.18 -1.29
C THR A 53 11.08 -7.53 -1.93
N ALA A 54 10.06 -7.78 -1.11
CA ALA A 54 8.67 -7.99 -1.53
C ALA A 54 7.72 -7.31 -0.56
N THR A 55 6.57 -6.87 -1.05
CA THR A 55 5.47 -6.41 -0.19
C THR A 55 4.46 -7.53 -0.04
N PHE A 56 4.37 -8.08 1.15
CA PHE A 56 3.42 -9.15 1.47
C PHE A 56 2.00 -8.59 1.53
N MET A 57 1.04 -9.42 1.12
CA MET A 57 -0.38 -9.07 1.15
C MET A 57 -1.11 -10.14 1.95
N ILE A 58 -1.72 -9.77 3.05
CA ILE A 58 -2.45 -10.65 3.97
C ILE A 58 -3.96 -10.56 3.79
N GLY A 59 -4.67 -11.50 4.42
CA GLY A 59 -6.13 -11.58 4.31
C GLY A 59 -6.62 -12.30 3.05
N GLY A 60 -5.70 -12.93 2.30
CA GLY A 60 -5.97 -13.62 1.05
C GLY A 60 -5.70 -12.77 -0.19
N ASP A 61 -6.28 -13.16 -1.33
CA ASP A 61 -6.08 -12.52 -2.65
C ASP A 61 -7.35 -11.89 -3.24
N ILE A 62 -8.49 -12.01 -2.54
CA ILE A 62 -9.78 -11.45 -2.94
C ILE A 62 -10.17 -10.32 -1.99
N CYS A 63 -10.35 -9.12 -2.54
CA CYS A 63 -10.75 -7.93 -1.80
C CYS A 63 -12.27 -7.74 -1.82
N THR A 64 -12.86 -7.30 -0.73
CA THR A 64 -14.31 -6.95 -0.68
C THR A 64 -14.60 -5.64 -1.42
N ARG A 65 -13.58 -4.82 -1.71
CA ARG A 65 -13.71 -3.52 -2.38
C ARG A 65 -13.22 -3.58 -3.82
N SER A 66 -13.78 -2.70 -4.67
CA SER A 66 -13.54 -2.64 -6.12
C SER A 66 -12.95 -1.31 -6.55
N CYS A 67 -11.82 -0.91 -5.97
CA CYS A 67 -11.16 0.35 -6.34
C CYS A 67 -10.73 0.32 -7.81
N ARG A 68 -11.08 1.36 -8.58
CA ARG A 68 -10.93 1.38 -10.05
C ARG A 68 -9.48 1.45 -10.53
N PHE A 69 -8.55 1.77 -9.66
CA PHE A 69 -7.12 1.76 -9.97
C PHE A 69 -6.45 0.42 -9.63
N CYS A 70 -7.07 -0.39 -8.77
CA CYS A 70 -6.48 -1.62 -8.23
C CYS A 70 -6.70 -2.82 -9.15
N ASN A 71 -5.73 -3.72 -9.23
CA ASN A 71 -5.84 -4.95 -10.02
C ASN A 71 -6.10 -6.20 -9.17
N THR A 72 -6.18 -6.07 -7.84
CA THR A 72 -6.53 -7.17 -6.94
C THR A 72 -7.94 -7.69 -7.29
N LEU A 73 -8.13 -8.99 -7.19
CA LEU A 73 -9.42 -9.62 -7.45
C LEU A 73 -10.48 -9.08 -6.48
N THR A 74 -11.66 -8.78 -7.00
CA THR A 74 -12.80 -8.33 -6.18
C THR A 74 -13.84 -9.43 -6.10
N GLY A 75 -14.36 -9.67 -4.89
CA GLY A 75 -15.39 -10.69 -4.71
C GLY A 75 -15.62 -11.05 -3.25
N LYS A 76 -16.11 -12.25 -3.02
CA LYS A 76 -16.27 -12.82 -1.68
C LYS A 76 -14.97 -13.55 -1.31
N PRO A 77 -14.22 -13.07 -0.31
CA PRO A 77 -13.00 -13.72 0.13
C PRO A 77 -13.23 -15.11 0.73
N LEU A 78 -12.20 -15.93 0.69
CA LEU A 78 -12.16 -17.18 1.46
C LEU A 78 -11.96 -16.87 2.95
N PRO A 79 -12.22 -17.83 3.86
CA PRO A 79 -11.86 -17.71 5.26
C PRO A 79 -10.37 -17.36 5.41
N LEU A 80 -10.02 -16.61 6.46
CA LEU A 80 -8.62 -16.33 6.77
C LEU A 80 -7.85 -17.63 7.05
N ASP A 81 -6.64 -17.71 6.52
CA ASP A 81 -5.72 -18.79 6.89
C ASP A 81 -5.11 -18.50 8.27
N PRO A 82 -5.38 -19.33 9.29
CA PRO A 82 -4.83 -19.12 10.63
C PRO A 82 -3.29 -19.22 10.68
N LYS A 83 -2.65 -19.80 9.68
CA LYS A 83 -1.19 -19.93 9.56
C LYS A 83 -0.54 -18.77 8.79
N GLU A 84 -1.32 -17.90 8.15
CA GLU A 84 -0.77 -16.80 7.36
C GLU A 84 0.17 -15.91 8.20
N PRO A 85 -0.13 -15.51 9.46
CA PRO A 85 0.77 -14.73 10.29
C PRO A 85 2.15 -15.37 10.49
N GLU A 86 2.18 -16.67 10.76
CA GLU A 86 3.42 -17.43 10.95
C GLU A 86 4.20 -17.57 9.64
N ASN A 87 3.51 -17.85 8.54
CA ASN A 87 4.10 -18.02 7.22
C ASN A 87 4.74 -16.70 6.72
N VAL A 88 4.09 -15.55 6.97
CA VAL A 88 4.65 -14.23 6.64
C VAL A 88 5.90 -13.96 7.49
N ALA A 89 5.84 -14.21 8.80
CA ALA A 89 6.98 -14.01 9.71
C ALA A 89 8.20 -14.84 9.30
N GLU A 90 7.99 -16.12 8.98
CA GLU A 90 9.04 -17.04 8.53
C GLU A 90 9.62 -16.61 7.18
N SER A 91 8.80 -16.14 6.26
CA SER A 91 9.27 -15.68 4.95
C SER A 91 10.15 -14.42 5.06
N ILE A 92 9.79 -13.48 5.93
CA ILE A 92 10.62 -12.31 6.25
C ILE A 92 11.98 -12.76 6.80
N ARG A 93 12.00 -13.77 7.69
CA ARG A 93 13.22 -14.36 8.25
C ARG A 93 14.08 -15.01 7.17
N LEU A 94 13.50 -15.83 6.31
CA LEU A 94 14.21 -16.53 5.23
C LEU A 94 14.78 -15.54 4.19
N MET A 95 14.09 -14.42 3.94
CA MET A 95 14.56 -13.35 3.06
C MET A 95 15.55 -12.40 3.76
N GLN A 96 15.76 -12.53 5.08
CA GLN A 96 16.65 -11.70 5.89
C GLN A 96 16.38 -10.19 5.70
N LEU A 97 15.10 -9.81 5.68
CA LEU A 97 14.72 -8.42 5.43
C LEU A 97 15.07 -7.54 6.64
N LYS A 98 15.75 -6.43 6.37
CA LYS A 98 15.96 -5.36 7.36
C LYS A 98 14.75 -4.46 7.49
N HIS A 99 13.95 -4.35 6.42
CA HIS A 99 12.70 -3.60 6.37
C HIS A 99 11.67 -4.45 5.62
N ALA A 100 10.55 -4.72 6.27
CA ALA A 100 9.46 -5.48 5.69
C ALA A 100 8.22 -4.59 5.54
N VAL A 101 7.54 -4.72 4.41
CA VAL A 101 6.27 -4.04 4.16
C VAL A 101 5.18 -5.08 4.02
N VAL A 102 4.11 -4.90 4.80
CA VAL A 102 2.91 -5.75 4.75
C VAL A 102 1.70 -4.89 4.42
N THR A 103 0.88 -5.35 3.51
CA THR A 103 -0.44 -4.77 3.19
C THR A 103 -1.51 -5.85 3.27
N SER A 104 -2.77 -5.52 3.04
CA SER A 104 -3.86 -6.48 2.98
C SER A 104 -4.82 -6.20 1.84
N VAL A 105 -5.67 -7.18 1.54
CA VAL A 105 -6.98 -6.91 0.95
C VAL A 105 -7.92 -6.32 2.00
N ASP A 106 -8.96 -5.58 1.58
CA ASP A 106 -10.03 -5.20 2.50
C ASP A 106 -10.90 -6.42 2.81
N ARG A 107 -11.26 -6.56 4.10
CA ARG A 107 -12.07 -7.66 4.64
C ARG A 107 -13.32 -7.11 5.32
N ASP A 108 -14.08 -6.28 4.59
CA ASP A 108 -15.35 -5.72 5.09
C ASP A 108 -16.41 -6.80 5.40
N ASP A 109 -16.14 -8.05 5.01
CA ASP A 109 -16.94 -9.24 5.31
C ASP A 109 -16.77 -9.77 6.75
N LEU A 110 -15.70 -9.34 7.45
CA LEU A 110 -15.42 -9.76 8.82
C LEU A 110 -15.98 -8.76 9.84
N PRO A 111 -16.40 -9.21 11.03
CA PRO A 111 -16.96 -8.33 12.07
C PRO A 111 -15.97 -7.24 12.52
N ASP A 112 -14.69 -7.57 12.58
CA ASP A 112 -13.58 -6.68 12.97
C ASP A 112 -12.79 -6.15 11.76
N LEU A 113 -13.31 -6.31 10.56
CA LEU A 113 -12.70 -5.86 9.31
C LEU A 113 -11.25 -6.40 9.11
N GLY A 114 -10.89 -7.48 9.82
CA GLY A 114 -9.58 -8.12 9.79
C GLY A 114 -8.55 -7.53 10.76
N ALA A 115 -8.94 -6.65 11.69
CA ALA A 115 -8.00 -5.99 12.61
C ALA A 115 -7.27 -6.99 13.53
N SER A 116 -7.94 -8.03 14.03
CA SER A 116 -7.32 -9.08 14.84
C SER A 116 -6.27 -9.88 14.05
N HIS A 117 -6.53 -10.15 12.78
CA HIS A 117 -5.58 -10.83 11.91
C HIS A 117 -4.35 -9.95 11.62
N TRP A 118 -4.54 -8.64 11.43
CA TRP A 118 -3.45 -7.67 11.35
C TRP A 118 -2.58 -7.70 12.61
N ALA A 119 -3.19 -7.61 13.79
CA ALA A 119 -2.48 -7.62 15.07
C ALA A 119 -1.72 -8.95 15.30
N ALA A 120 -2.31 -10.10 14.93
CA ALA A 120 -1.65 -11.40 15.00
C ALA A 120 -0.43 -11.45 14.07
N THR A 121 -0.56 -10.97 12.83
CA THR A 121 0.53 -10.94 11.86
C THR A 121 1.69 -10.06 12.32
N ILE A 122 1.42 -8.86 12.81
CA ILE A 122 2.45 -7.95 13.33
C ILE A 122 3.20 -8.61 14.49
N ARG A 123 2.49 -9.18 15.47
CA ARG A 123 3.11 -9.84 16.63
C ARG A 123 3.96 -11.04 16.22
N ALA A 124 3.50 -11.86 15.27
CA ALA A 124 4.27 -12.99 14.75
C ALA A 124 5.56 -12.52 14.08
N ILE A 125 5.48 -11.46 13.23
CA ILE A 125 6.66 -10.89 12.58
C ILE A 125 7.66 -10.36 13.61
N LYS A 126 7.21 -9.58 14.59
CA LYS A 126 8.07 -8.98 15.62
C LYS A 126 8.72 -10.04 16.50
N GLN A 127 8.03 -11.13 16.80
CA GLN A 127 8.56 -12.24 17.58
C GLN A 127 9.68 -12.98 16.87
N VAL A 128 9.53 -13.22 15.55
CA VAL A 128 10.49 -13.99 14.75
C VAL A 128 11.63 -13.11 14.21
N ASN A 129 11.34 -11.82 13.97
CA ASN A 129 12.25 -10.87 13.33
C ASN A 129 12.38 -9.57 14.16
N PRO A 130 12.93 -9.61 15.39
CA PRO A 130 12.93 -8.46 16.30
C PRO A 130 13.74 -7.27 15.77
N GLU A 131 14.73 -7.50 14.88
CA GLU A 131 15.57 -6.45 14.31
C GLU A 131 15.04 -5.88 12.98
N THR A 132 13.93 -6.46 12.46
CA THR A 132 13.33 -6.00 11.20
C THR A 132 12.41 -4.81 11.48
N THR A 133 12.64 -3.69 10.81
CA THR A 133 11.68 -2.57 10.79
C THR A 133 10.43 -2.99 10.03
N LEU A 134 9.27 -2.89 10.66
CA LEU A 134 8.00 -3.28 10.06
C LEU A 134 7.16 -2.07 9.69
N GLU A 135 6.85 -1.95 8.40
CA GLU A 135 5.85 -1.04 7.86
C GLU A 135 4.59 -1.82 7.52
N VAL A 136 3.44 -1.31 7.96
CA VAL A 136 2.13 -1.89 7.63
C VAL A 136 1.28 -0.88 6.88
N LEU A 137 0.74 -1.27 5.72
CA LEU A 137 -0.18 -0.46 4.92
C LEU A 137 -1.60 -0.98 5.15
N ILE A 138 -2.33 -0.33 6.04
CA ILE A 138 -3.64 -0.76 6.54
C ILE A 138 -4.81 -0.18 5.75
N PRO A 139 -5.99 -0.85 5.75
CA PRO A 139 -7.24 -0.26 5.28
C PRO A 139 -7.72 0.85 6.22
N ASP A 140 -8.81 1.54 5.83
CA ASP A 140 -9.43 2.58 6.66
C ASP A 140 -10.28 2.03 7.82
N PHE A 141 -10.47 0.71 7.91
CA PHE A 141 -11.38 0.06 8.85
C PHE A 141 -12.75 0.76 8.97
N GLN A 142 -13.23 1.36 7.86
CA GLN A 142 -14.48 2.14 7.80
C GLN A 142 -14.53 3.29 8.83
N GLY A 143 -13.36 3.80 9.26
CA GLY A 143 -13.24 4.85 10.27
C GLY A 143 -13.43 4.39 11.72
N LYS A 144 -13.46 3.09 11.99
CA LYS A 144 -13.53 2.54 13.35
C LYS A 144 -12.14 2.59 14.01
N LEU A 145 -11.87 3.67 14.73
CA LEU A 145 -10.55 3.94 15.29
C LEU A 145 -10.12 2.89 16.34
N GLU A 146 -11.06 2.26 17.02
CA GLU A 146 -10.80 1.13 17.92
C GLU A 146 -10.19 -0.10 17.22
N LEU A 147 -10.42 -0.26 15.92
CA LEU A 147 -9.78 -1.29 15.12
C LEU A 147 -8.36 -0.88 14.68
N VAL A 148 -8.15 0.42 14.43
CA VAL A 148 -6.82 0.97 14.19
C VAL A 148 -5.94 0.83 15.45
N ASP A 149 -6.52 1.02 16.64
CA ASP A 149 -5.82 0.81 17.92
C ASP A 149 -5.30 -0.62 18.07
N GLN A 150 -6.00 -1.65 17.59
CA GLN A 150 -5.51 -3.03 17.63
C GLN A 150 -4.21 -3.22 16.82
N VAL A 151 -4.07 -2.49 15.70
CA VAL A 151 -2.85 -2.49 14.90
C VAL A 151 -1.75 -1.71 15.60
N ILE A 152 -2.07 -0.55 16.16
CA ILE A 152 -1.15 0.30 16.93
C ILE A 152 -0.57 -0.46 18.12
N ASP A 153 -1.43 -1.15 18.89
CA ASP A 153 -1.04 -1.91 20.07
C ASP A 153 -0.17 -3.15 19.74
N ALA A 154 -0.18 -3.60 18.49
CA ALA A 154 0.74 -4.62 18.01
C ALA A 154 2.14 -4.08 17.71
N ALA A 155 2.34 -2.76 17.79
CA ALA A 155 3.61 -2.02 17.78
C ALA A 155 4.47 -2.19 16.50
N PRO A 156 3.95 -1.96 15.29
CA PRO A 156 4.80 -1.77 14.12
C PRO A 156 5.53 -0.42 14.21
N GLU A 157 6.64 -0.26 13.50
CA GLU A 157 7.41 0.99 13.50
C GLU A 157 6.75 2.08 12.63
N ILE A 158 6.13 1.68 11.53
CA ILE A 158 5.50 2.59 10.57
C ILE A 158 4.10 2.07 10.25
N ILE A 159 3.10 2.94 10.36
CA ILE A 159 1.76 2.66 9.88
C ILE A 159 1.43 3.58 8.73
N SER A 160 1.18 2.96 7.58
CA SER A 160 0.76 3.62 6.35
C SER A 160 -0.74 3.43 6.13
N HIS A 161 -1.42 4.49 5.71
CA HIS A 161 -2.75 4.43 5.12
C HIS A 161 -2.81 5.38 3.94
N ASN A 162 -3.06 4.87 2.74
CA ASN A 162 -2.98 5.67 1.53
C ASN A 162 -4.24 6.53 1.32
N MET A 163 -4.01 7.81 1.01
CA MET A 163 -5.05 8.70 0.48
C MET A 163 -5.42 8.33 -0.96
N GLU A 164 -4.50 7.73 -1.69
CA GLU A 164 -4.57 7.27 -3.09
C GLU A 164 -4.71 8.40 -4.10
N THR A 165 -5.54 9.40 -3.86
CA THR A 165 -5.76 10.55 -4.74
C THR A 165 -6.42 11.71 -3.98
N ILE A 166 -6.60 12.83 -4.68
CA ILE A 166 -7.21 14.05 -4.18
C ILE A 166 -8.72 13.88 -3.84
N ARG A 167 -9.24 14.81 -3.04
CA ARG A 167 -10.64 14.82 -2.54
C ARG A 167 -11.67 14.63 -3.64
N ARG A 168 -11.58 15.40 -4.74
CA ARG A 168 -12.54 15.37 -5.86
C ARG A 168 -12.55 14.03 -6.59
N ILE A 169 -11.40 13.38 -6.72
CA ILE A 169 -11.26 12.13 -7.49
C ILE A 169 -11.56 10.90 -6.61
N THR A 170 -11.38 10.98 -5.29
CA THR A 170 -11.60 9.88 -4.35
C THR A 170 -12.92 9.11 -4.60
N PRO A 171 -14.11 9.75 -4.67
CA PRO A 171 -15.37 9.03 -4.88
C PRO A 171 -15.48 8.39 -6.27
N LEU A 172 -14.66 8.82 -7.23
CA LEU A 172 -14.67 8.29 -8.60
C LEU A 172 -13.84 7.01 -8.72
N VAL A 173 -12.82 6.82 -7.89
CA VAL A 173 -11.84 5.73 -8.02
C VAL A 173 -11.81 4.76 -6.84
N ARG A 174 -12.25 5.18 -5.66
CA ARG A 174 -12.36 4.32 -4.47
C ARG A 174 -13.81 3.94 -4.24
N SER A 175 -14.10 2.65 -4.16
CA SER A 175 -15.49 2.14 -4.11
C SER A 175 -16.21 2.43 -2.78
N ALA A 176 -15.49 2.45 -1.66
CA ALA A 176 -16.06 2.58 -0.32
C ALA A 176 -15.33 3.62 0.54
N ALA A 177 -14.04 3.83 0.33
CA ALA A 177 -13.24 4.73 1.14
C ALA A 177 -13.58 6.21 0.87
N ARG A 178 -13.55 7.01 1.93
CA ARG A 178 -13.83 8.44 1.91
C ARG A 178 -12.58 9.22 2.29
N TYR A 179 -12.40 10.39 1.69
CA TYR A 179 -11.23 11.25 1.91
C TYR A 179 -11.08 11.64 3.39
N GLU A 180 -12.15 12.12 4.01
CA GLU A 180 -12.16 12.56 5.40
C GLU A 180 -11.94 11.42 6.39
N VAL A 181 -12.42 10.21 6.07
CA VAL A 181 -12.18 9.02 6.89
C VAL A 181 -10.70 8.64 6.83
N SER A 182 -10.09 8.70 5.65
CA SER A 182 -8.65 8.44 5.50
C SER A 182 -7.80 9.45 6.28
N LEU A 183 -8.15 10.74 6.26
CA LEU A 183 -7.48 11.76 7.10
C LEU A 183 -7.65 11.49 8.59
N SER A 184 -8.86 11.12 9.04
CA SER A 184 -9.13 10.78 10.44
C SER A 184 -8.30 9.58 10.91
N VAL A 185 -8.15 8.54 10.10
CA VAL A 185 -7.29 7.39 10.39
C VAL A 185 -5.83 7.82 10.51
N LEU A 186 -5.32 8.63 9.57
CA LEU A 186 -3.95 9.14 9.61
C LEU A 186 -3.69 10.02 10.84
N GLN A 187 -4.64 10.90 11.18
CA GLN A 187 -4.57 11.74 12.39
C GLN A 187 -4.50 10.89 13.65
N HIS A 188 -5.32 9.85 13.72
CA HIS A 188 -5.33 8.94 14.85
C HIS A 188 -3.97 8.23 15.01
N ILE A 189 -3.41 7.70 13.92
CA ILE A 189 -2.07 7.07 13.92
C ILE A 189 -1.01 8.06 14.40
N ALA A 190 -0.96 9.27 13.83
CA ALA A 190 0.02 10.30 14.19
C ALA A 190 -0.08 10.71 15.67
N SER A 191 -1.30 10.76 16.24
CA SER A 191 -1.54 11.11 17.64
C SER A 191 -0.96 10.09 18.65
N ARG A 192 -0.62 8.87 18.16
CA ARG A 192 -0.09 7.77 19.00
C ARG A 192 1.43 7.65 18.96
N ASN A 193 2.14 8.68 18.50
CA ASN A 193 3.61 8.70 18.38
C ASN A 193 4.19 7.57 17.50
N ILE A 194 3.45 7.14 16.49
CA ILE A 194 3.90 6.21 15.46
C ILE A 194 4.15 7.00 14.18
N VAL A 195 5.14 6.60 13.39
CA VAL A 195 5.40 7.21 12.09
C VAL A 195 4.20 6.96 11.18
N ALA A 196 3.40 8.01 10.97
CA ALA A 196 2.27 8.00 10.05
C ALA A 196 2.78 8.28 8.64
N LYS A 197 2.47 7.37 7.71
CA LYS A 197 2.84 7.47 6.30
C LYS A 197 1.60 7.40 5.42
N THR A 198 1.64 8.13 4.31
CA THR A 198 0.60 8.04 3.28
C THR A 198 1.19 8.03 1.88
N GLY A 199 0.36 7.71 0.90
CA GLY A 199 0.73 7.71 -0.50
C GLY A 199 -0.41 8.17 -1.40
N ILE A 200 -0.04 8.81 -2.50
CA ILE A 200 -0.96 9.17 -3.57
C ILE A 200 -0.41 8.76 -4.93
N MET A 201 -1.33 8.59 -5.86
CA MET A 201 -1.02 8.41 -7.27
C MET A 201 -1.40 9.68 -8.04
N VAL A 202 -0.49 10.13 -8.90
CA VAL A 202 -0.74 11.23 -9.86
C VAL A 202 -0.96 10.68 -11.26
N GLY A 203 -1.67 11.44 -12.09
CA GLY A 203 -2.05 11.07 -13.45
C GLY A 203 -3.47 10.50 -13.56
N LEU A 204 -4.33 10.79 -12.57
CA LEU A 204 -5.75 10.44 -12.54
C LEU A 204 -6.66 11.61 -12.95
N GLY A 205 -6.10 12.80 -13.22
CA GLY A 205 -6.82 14.02 -13.63
C GLY A 205 -6.91 15.07 -12.52
N GLU A 206 -6.05 14.98 -11.53
CA GLU A 206 -5.80 16.01 -10.52
C GLU A 206 -5.13 17.26 -11.13
N THR A 207 -5.30 18.40 -10.48
CA THR A 207 -4.51 19.61 -10.75
C THR A 207 -3.37 19.73 -9.73
N GLU A 208 -2.42 20.63 -10.01
CA GLU A 208 -1.30 20.88 -9.10
C GLU A 208 -1.77 21.45 -7.77
N GLU A 209 -2.70 22.39 -7.82
CA GLU A 209 -3.31 23.02 -6.64
C GLU A 209 -3.99 21.98 -5.75
N GLU A 210 -4.75 21.05 -6.34
CA GLU A 210 -5.43 19.99 -5.59
C GLU A 210 -4.44 19.02 -4.91
N VAL A 211 -3.28 18.78 -5.54
CA VAL A 211 -2.20 17.97 -4.91
C VAL A 211 -1.59 18.74 -3.75
N CYS A 212 -1.36 20.05 -3.88
CA CYS A 212 -0.86 20.90 -2.80
C CYS A 212 -1.85 20.95 -1.63
N GLU A 213 -3.16 21.13 -1.90
CA GLU A 213 -4.21 21.06 -0.86
C GLU A 213 -4.18 19.73 -0.09
N LEU A 214 -4.01 18.61 -0.80
CA LEU A 214 -3.87 17.31 -0.15
C LEU A 214 -2.61 17.24 0.70
N MET A 215 -1.48 17.79 0.24
CA MET A 215 -0.23 17.85 1.01
C MET A 215 -0.41 18.66 2.30
N ASP A 216 -1.11 19.79 2.23
CA ASP A 216 -1.45 20.59 3.40
C ASP A 216 -2.39 19.84 4.36
N ASP A 217 -3.41 19.16 3.84
CA ASP A 217 -4.33 18.33 4.64
C ASP A 217 -3.59 17.23 5.41
N VAL A 218 -2.69 16.48 4.75
CA VAL A 218 -1.96 15.38 5.40
C VAL A 218 -0.90 15.89 6.38
N LEU A 219 -0.28 17.02 6.09
CA LEU A 219 0.64 17.69 7.02
C LEU A 219 -0.10 18.15 8.27
N ALA A 220 -1.26 18.78 8.11
CA ALA A 220 -2.07 19.29 9.23
C ALA A 220 -2.52 18.17 10.19
N VAL A 221 -2.70 16.93 9.71
CA VAL A 221 -3.06 15.78 10.57
C VAL A 221 -1.84 15.03 11.12
N GLY A 222 -0.61 15.51 10.90
CA GLY A 222 0.62 14.99 11.50
C GLY A 222 1.28 13.84 10.74
N VAL A 223 0.97 13.66 9.46
CA VAL A 223 1.67 12.68 8.60
C VAL A 223 3.13 13.09 8.43
N SER A 224 4.04 12.15 8.68
CA SER A 224 5.49 12.39 8.61
C SER A 224 6.10 12.04 7.24
N VAL A 225 5.46 11.14 6.49
CA VAL A 225 5.96 10.66 5.20
C VAL A 225 4.85 10.62 4.17
N LEU A 226 5.03 11.34 3.07
CA LEU A 226 4.16 11.26 1.89
C LEU A 226 4.94 10.71 0.70
N THR A 227 4.39 9.70 0.03
CA THR A 227 4.91 9.19 -1.23
C THR A 227 4.00 9.57 -2.40
N ILE A 228 4.59 10.06 -3.48
CA ILE A 228 3.87 10.42 -4.70
C ILE A 228 4.36 9.52 -5.84
N GLY A 229 3.46 8.73 -6.40
CA GLY A 229 3.76 7.79 -7.48
C GLY A 229 2.92 8.04 -8.73
N GLN A 230 3.46 7.71 -9.91
CA GLN A 230 2.70 7.75 -11.15
C GLN A 230 1.70 6.60 -11.20
N TYR A 231 0.43 6.90 -11.42
CA TYR A 231 -0.56 5.87 -11.73
C TYR A 231 -0.24 5.20 -13.07
N LEU A 232 -0.22 3.88 -13.06
CA LEU A 232 -0.08 3.07 -14.26
C LEU A 232 -1.28 2.13 -14.35
N GLN A 233 -2.05 2.24 -15.43
CA GLN A 233 -3.24 1.42 -15.64
C GLN A 233 -2.88 -0.08 -15.71
N PRO A 234 -3.31 -0.92 -14.76
CA PRO A 234 -2.90 -2.33 -14.74
C PRO A 234 -3.57 -3.16 -15.83
N SER A 235 -4.80 -2.81 -16.20
CA SER A 235 -5.58 -3.47 -17.25
C SER A 235 -6.57 -2.49 -17.89
N ARG A 236 -7.13 -2.85 -19.05
CA ARG A 236 -8.14 -2.01 -19.74
C ARG A 236 -9.45 -1.84 -18.96
N LYS A 237 -9.68 -2.64 -17.92
CA LYS A 237 -10.86 -2.53 -17.04
C LYS A 237 -10.71 -1.42 -16.00
N ASN A 238 -9.48 -1.03 -15.69
CA ASN A 238 -9.17 0.00 -14.72
C ASN A 238 -9.33 1.39 -15.34
N ILE A 239 -9.40 2.41 -14.49
CA ILE A 239 -9.47 3.80 -14.94
C ILE A 239 -8.28 4.13 -15.85
N PRO A 240 -8.49 4.81 -16.99
CA PRO A 240 -7.39 5.18 -17.87
C PRO A 240 -6.47 6.22 -17.21
N VAL A 241 -5.19 6.22 -17.59
CA VAL A 241 -4.26 7.28 -17.23
C VAL A 241 -4.68 8.57 -17.90
N SER A 242 -4.82 9.66 -17.13
CA SER A 242 -5.15 10.99 -17.65
C SER A 242 -3.90 11.75 -18.14
N ALA A 243 -2.77 11.56 -17.46
CA ALA A 243 -1.49 12.15 -17.82
C ALA A 243 -0.32 11.34 -17.23
N TYR A 244 0.85 11.45 -17.87
CA TYR A 244 2.12 11.01 -17.29
C TYR A 244 2.88 12.21 -16.75
N ILE A 245 2.98 12.29 -15.43
CA ILE A 245 3.57 13.42 -14.71
C ILE A 245 5.08 13.20 -14.57
N PRO A 246 5.93 14.11 -15.06
CA PRO A 246 7.38 13.98 -14.94
C PRO A 246 7.85 13.93 -13.47
N VAL A 247 8.89 13.14 -13.19
CA VAL A 247 9.45 13.02 -11.83
C VAL A 247 9.98 14.35 -11.31
N SER A 248 10.47 15.23 -12.18
CA SER A 248 10.91 16.59 -11.81
C SER A 248 9.82 17.39 -11.09
N TYR A 249 8.57 17.19 -11.43
CA TYR A 249 7.43 17.83 -10.78
C TYR A 249 7.30 17.42 -9.29
N THR A 250 7.40 16.12 -8.99
CA THR A 250 7.29 15.61 -7.63
C THR A 250 8.50 16.01 -6.77
N HIS A 251 9.69 16.13 -7.35
CA HIS A 251 10.89 16.58 -6.65
C HIS A 251 10.85 18.07 -6.27
N LEU A 252 10.38 18.94 -7.14
CA LEU A 252 10.28 20.38 -6.86
C LEU A 252 9.35 20.63 -5.66
N ARG A 253 8.24 19.91 -5.58
CA ARG A 253 7.28 20.09 -4.49
C ARG A 253 7.74 19.50 -3.15
N ALA A 254 8.47 18.41 -3.16
CA ALA A 254 9.05 17.84 -1.93
C ALA A 254 10.03 18.81 -1.24
N HIS A 255 10.73 19.66 -2.02
CA HIS A 255 11.63 20.69 -1.47
C HIS A 255 10.89 21.93 -0.94
N GLU A 256 9.72 22.25 -1.48
CA GLU A 256 8.93 23.43 -1.07
C GLU A 256 8.22 23.22 0.29
N THR A 257 7.91 21.97 0.66
CA THR A 257 7.20 21.68 1.92
C THR A 257 8.09 21.61 3.16
N GLY A 258 9.41 21.73 3.02
CA GLY A 258 10.34 21.76 4.16
C GLY A 258 10.33 20.50 5.03
N ALA A 259 9.73 19.43 4.56
CA ALA A 259 9.69 18.17 5.29
C ALA A 259 11.00 17.40 5.06
N TYR A 260 11.92 17.55 5.96
CA TYR A 260 13.09 16.71 6.18
C TYR A 260 12.93 15.99 7.51
#